data_5263aa8d7692e7e338abfed66fc7c614
#
_entry.id   5263aa8d7692e7e338abfed66fc7c614
#
_cell.length_a   1.000
_cell.length_b   1.000
_cell.length_c   1.000
_cell.angle_alpha   90.00
_cell.angle_beta   90.00
_cell.angle_gamma   90.00
#
_symmetry.space_group_name_H-M   'P 1'
#
loop_
_entity.id
_entity.type
_entity.pdbx_description
1 polymer ?
#
loop_
_entity_poly.entity_id
_entity_poly.type
_entity_poly.pdbx_seq_one_letter_code
_entity_poly.pdbx_strand_id
1 'polypeptide(L)'
;MRFFQFVPLLLALALCLAGGIAHAKADPVEQYTEAVMTGDVAALEKLLAPNFWYIGSHGHIRDKAHFIEEIKDKKLVVDRMTLSNIRETSVGETRLVTANGVFHGKSEMPRPQGLMRYTMVLGDNKGTEQVVLFQATPVISTEDCKDGNCKIK
;
A
#
# COMPACT_ATOMS: atom_id res chain seq x y z
N MET A 1 3.92 17.83 -80.99
CA MET A 1 2.99 18.00 -79.83
C MET A 1 3.29 16.89 -78.88
N ARG A 2 3.96 17.22 -77.74
CA ARG A 2 4.32 16.28 -76.69
C ARG A 2 3.46 16.64 -75.44
N PHE A 3 2.54 15.77 -75.06
CA PHE A 3 1.78 15.87 -73.82
C PHE A 3 2.61 15.36 -72.66
N PHE A 4 2.96 16.26 -71.76
CA PHE A 4 3.55 15.90 -70.46
C PHE A 4 2.40 15.56 -69.51
N GLN A 5 2.34 14.30 -69.08
CA GLN A 5 1.47 13.88 -68.00
C GLN A 5 2.19 14.07 -66.65
N PHE A 6 1.66 15.01 -65.83
CA PHE A 6 2.03 15.18 -64.44
C PHE A 6 1.29 14.15 -63.60
N VAL A 7 2.06 13.24 -62.96
CA VAL A 7 1.53 12.35 -61.90
C VAL A 7 1.78 13.04 -60.58
N PRO A 8 0.75 13.33 -59.75
CA PRO A 8 0.98 13.80 -58.40
C PRO A 8 1.34 12.63 -57.47
N LEU A 9 2.53 12.68 -56.91
CA LEU A 9 3.01 11.78 -55.87
C LEU A 9 2.37 12.14 -54.56
N LEU A 10 1.31 11.42 -54.20
CA LEU A 10 0.65 11.51 -52.87
C LEU A 10 1.52 10.80 -51.82
N LEU A 11 2.32 11.60 -51.11
CA LEU A 11 3.12 11.13 -49.98
C LEU A 11 2.17 11.02 -48.76
N ALA A 12 1.65 9.81 -48.48
CA ALA A 12 0.86 9.54 -47.27
C ALA A 12 1.78 9.48 -46.07
N LEU A 13 1.81 10.57 -45.27
CA LEU A 13 2.51 10.65 -44.01
C LEU A 13 1.68 9.90 -42.95
N ALA A 14 1.93 8.61 -42.75
CA ALA A 14 1.35 7.82 -41.67
C ALA A 14 2.00 8.25 -40.32
N LEU A 15 1.39 9.18 -39.61
CA LEU A 15 1.73 9.47 -38.22
C LEU A 15 1.29 8.27 -37.36
N CYS A 16 2.25 7.40 -37.02
CA CYS A 16 2.07 6.40 -35.97
C CYS A 16 2.00 7.13 -34.63
N LEU A 17 0.80 7.44 -34.18
CA LEU A 17 0.51 7.80 -32.78
C LEU A 17 0.73 6.56 -31.93
N ALA A 18 1.99 6.27 -31.58
CA ALA A 18 2.31 5.37 -30.48
C ALA A 18 1.92 6.07 -29.17
N GLY A 19 0.63 6.06 -28.87
CA GLY A 19 0.12 6.42 -27.55
C GLY A 19 0.61 5.39 -26.56
N GLY A 20 1.76 5.66 -25.93
CA GLY A 20 2.20 4.91 -24.77
C GLY A 20 1.14 5.08 -23.68
N ILE A 21 0.44 3.99 -23.38
CA ILE A 21 -0.41 3.94 -22.18
C ILE A 21 0.58 4.01 -21.01
N ALA A 22 0.76 5.21 -20.47
CA ALA A 22 1.45 5.37 -19.19
C ALA A 22 0.63 4.60 -18.17
N HIS A 23 1.08 3.42 -17.79
CA HIS A 23 0.53 2.71 -16.64
C HIS A 23 0.77 3.62 -15.44
N ALA A 24 -0.31 4.20 -14.90
CA ALA A 24 -0.24 4.90 -13.63
C ALA A 24 0.40 3.93 -12.62
N LYS A 25 1.51 4.36 -12.01
CA LYS A 25 2.16 3.56 -10.96
C LYS A 25 1.12 3.32 -9.87
N ALA A 26 0.89 2.06 -9.51
CA ALA A 26 -0.06 1.72 -8.45
C ALA A 26 0.28 2.47 -7.17
N ASP A 27 -0.74 2.88 -6.42
CA ASP A 27 -0.56 3.61 -5.17
C ASP A 27 0.25 2.77 -4.16
N PRO A 28 1.25 3.34 -3.47
CA PRO A 28 2.04 2.61 -2.47
C PRO A 28 1.22 1.95 -1.36
N VAL A 29 0.04 2.48 -1.03
CA VAL A 29 -0.90 1.87 -0.06
C VAL A 29 -1.45 0.55 -0.62
N GLU A 30 -1.85 0.54 -1.88
CA GLU A 30 -2.33 -0.66 -2.57
C GLU A 30 -1.20 -1.68 -2.73
N GLN A 31 -0.03 -1.22 -3.17
CA GLN A 31 1.16 -2.08 -3.33
C GLN A 31 1.56 -2.72 -2.00
N TYR A 32 1.55 -1.97 -0.89
CA TYR A 32 1.84 -2.50 0.44
C TYR A 32 0.82 -3.57 0.84
N THR A 33 -0.46 -3.28 0.67
CA THR A 33 -1.55 -4.20 1.01
C THR A 33 -1.41 -5.52 0.24
N GLU A 34 -1.17 -5.44 -1.06
CA GLU A 34 -0.96 -6.61 -1.92
C GLU A 34 0.31 -7.38 -1.53
N ALA A 35 1.43 -6.69 -1.34
CA ALA A 35 2.70 -7.32 -0.98
C ALA A 35 2.63 -8.06 0.36
N VAL A 36 1.91 -7.52 1.34
CA VAL A 36 1.69 -8.19 2.63
C VAL A 36 0.78 -9.41 2.48
N MET A 37 -0.30 -9.33 1.69
CA MET A 37 -1.21 -10.45 1.45
C MET A 37 -0.56 -11.59 0.64
N THR A 38 0.29 -11.25 -0.30
CA THR A 38 0.99 -12.24 -1.14
C THR A 38 2.30 -12.75 -0.53
N GLY A 39 2.79 -12.08 0.52
CA GLY A 39 4.09 -12.37 1.12
C GLY A 39 5.26 -11.99 0.19
N ASP A 40 5.06 -10.98 -0.67
CA ASP A 40 6.09 -10.52 -1.60
C ASP A 40 7.17 -9.70 -0.87
N VAL A 41 8.16 -10.42 -0.34
CA VAL A 41 9.32 -9.85 0.34
C VAL A 41 10.09 -8.86 -0.55
N ALA A 42 10.20 -9.13 -1.86
CA ALA A 42 10.95 -8.27 -2.76
C ALA A 42 10.24 -6.93 -3.01
N ALA A 43 8.91 -6.94 -3.06
CA ALA A 43 8.11 -5.72 -3.11
C ALA A 43 8.22 -4.94 -1.79
N LEU A 44 8.09 -5.62 -0.64
CA LEU A 44 8.21 -4.99 0.68
C LEU A 44 9.59 -4.34 0.89
N GLU A 45 10.67 -4.98 0.45
CA GLU A 45 12.02 -4.39 0.53
C GLU A 45 12.13 -3.04 -0.19
N LYS A 46 11.39 -2.85 -1.29
CA LYS A 46 11.38 -1.60 -2.07
C LYS A 46 10.40 -0.57 -1.51
N LEU A 47 9.24 -1.03 -1.04
CA LEU A 47 8.16 -0.17 -0.56
C LEU A 47 8.43 0.42 0.82
N LEU A 48 9.11 -0.33 1.70
CA LEU A 48 9.39 0.12 3.06
C LEU A 48 10.64 0.99 3.12
N ALA A 49 10.52 2.14 3.78
CA ALA A 49 11.66 3.02 4.03
C ALA A 49 12.72 2.31 4.89
N PRO A 50 14.01 2.72 4.81
CA PRO A 50 15.06 2.14 5.64
C PRO A 50 14.78 2.23 7.16
N ASN A 51 14.08 3.28 7.57
CA ASN A 51 13.66 3.55 8.96
C ASN A 51 12.19 3.20 9.21
N PHE A 52 11.64 2.24 8.48
CA PHE A 52 10.26 1.79 8.63
C PHE A 52 9.98 1.21 10.01
N TRP A 53 8.78 1.51 10.51
CA TRP A 53 8.24 1.00 11.76
C TRP A 53 6.88 0.34 11.52
N TYR A 54 6.74 -0.86 12.02
CA TYR A 54 5.45 -1.54 12.14
C TYR A 54 5.01 -1.51 13.60
N ILE A 55 3.82 -0.99 13.89
CA ILE A 55 3.20 -1.04 15.21
C ILE A 55 1.98 -1.94 15.13
N GLY A 56 2.10 -3.12 15.70
CA GLY A 56 1.03 -4.11 15.73
C GLY A 56 -0.10 -3.73 16.68
N SER A 57 -1.21 -4.45 16.58
CA SER A 57 -2.43 -4.22 17.37
C SER A 57 -2.26 -4.31 18.89
N HIS A 58 -1.17 -4.88 19.37
CA HIS A 58 -0.81 -4.96 20.78
C HIS A 58 0.29 -3.96 21.18
N GLY A 59 0.61 -2.99 20.34
CA GLY A 59 1.63 -1.99 20.57
C GLY A 59 3.07 -2.48 20.38
N HIS A 60 3.28 -3.70 19.93
CA HIS A 60 4.62 -4.18 19.61
C HIS A 60 5.19 -3.47 18.40
N ILE A 61 6.43 -3.05 18.52
CA ILE A 61 7.16 -2.35 17.45
C ILE A 61 8.09 -3.35 16.76
N ARG A 62 8.11 -3.30 15.43
CA ARG A 62 9.05 -3.99 14.57
C ARG A 62 9.71 -3.00 13.63
N ASP A 63 11.00 -3.12 13.46
CA ASP A 63 11.69 -2.45 12.36
C ASP A 63 11.46 -3.20 11.03
N LYS A 64 11.97 -2.63 9.96
CA LYS A 64 11.84 -3.19 8.60
C LYS A 64 12.34 -4.63 8.53
N ALA A 65 13.51 -4.92 9.10
CA ALA A 65 14.14 -6.23 8.99
C ALA A 65 13.29 -7.31 9.69
N HIS A 66 12.88 -7.05 10.94
CA HIS A 66 12.04 -7.98 11.70
C HIS A 66 10.65 -8.15 11.07
N PHE A 67 10.04 -7.08 10.56
CA PHE A 67 8.75 -7.18 9.88
C PHE A 67 8.81 -8.06 8.63
N ILE A 68 9.85 -7.89 7.81
CA ILE A 68 10.06 -8.69 6.60
C ILE A 68 10.36 -10.16 6.96
N GLU A 69 11.15 -10.40 8.01
CA GLU A 69 11.43 -11.75 8.50
C GLU A 69 10.15 -12.45 8.96
N GLU A 70 9.27 -11.77 9.71
CA GLU A 70 7.97 -12.34 10.14
C GLU A 70 7.10 -12.77 8.95
N ILE A 71 7.09 -11.99 7.86
CA ILE A 71 6.38 -12.33 6.61
C ILE A 71 7.05 -13.52 5.92
N LYS A 72 8.36 -13.46 5.73
CA LYS A 72 9.16 -14.50 5.06
C LYS A 72 9.03 -15.86 5.75
N ASP A 73 9.12 -15.87 7.07
CA ASP A 73 9.04 -17.07 7.88
C ASP A 73 7.61 -17.55 8.15
N LYS A 74 6.61 -16.85 7.56
CA LYS A 74 5.18 -17.12 7.78
C LYS A 74 4.74 -17.05 9.25
N LYS A 75 5.46 -16.29 10.06
CA LYS A 75 5.08 -15.92 11.43
C LYS A 75 3.95 -14.90 11.42
N LEU A 76 3.91 -14.05 10.38
CA LEU A 76 2.80 -13.18 10.03
C LEU A 76 2.28 -13.57 8.65
N VAL A 77 1.04 -14.03 8.59
CA VAL A 77 0.33 -14.34 7.35
C VAL A 77 -0.93 -13.49 7.28
N VAL A 78 -1.12 -12.79 6.19
CA VAL A 78 -2.31 -11.99 5.92
C VAL A 78 -3.04 -12.62 4.75
N ASP A 79 -4.08 -13.40 5.03
CA ASP A 79 -4.87 -14.05 3.97
C ASP A 79 -5.76 -13.05 3.23
N ARG A 80 -6.26 -12.05 3.97
CA ARG A 80 -7.08 -10.97 3.42
C ARG A 80 -6.98 -9.72 4.28
N MET A 81 -6.82 -8.59 3.62
CA MET A 81 -6.94 -7.25 4.21
C MET A 81 -7.80 -6.38 3.28
N THR A 82 -8.94 -5.92 3.78
CA THR A 82 -9.84 -5.06 3.02
C THR A 82 -9.82 -3.67 3.65
N LEU A 83 -9.54 -2.65 2.86
CA LEU A 83 -9.53 -1.26 3.31
C LEU A 83 -10.83 -0.55 2.90
N SER A 84 -11.33 0.30 3.79
CA SER A 84 -12.50 1.15 3.57
C SER A 84 -12.35 2.47 4.31
N ASN A 85 -13.19 3.45 3.99
CA ASN A 85 -13.16 4.79 4.59
C ASN A 85 -11.74 5.39 4.60
N ILE A 86 -11.04 5.26 3.48
CA ILE A 86 -9.70 5.80 3.32
C ILE A 86 -9.76 7.32 3.39
N ARG A 87 -8.90 7.92 4.24
CA ARG A 87 -8.72 9.36 4.37
C ARG A 87 -7.25 9.68 4.24
N GLU A 88 -6.95 10.69 3.47
CA GLU A 88 -5.59 11.11 3.18
C GLU A 88 -5.39 12.58 3.52
N THR A 89 -4.21 12.90 4.04
CA THR A 89 -3.76 14.27 4.31
C THR A 89 -2.28 14.35 4.01
N SER A 90 -1.85 15.41 3.33
CA SER A 90 -0.44 15.64 3.04
C SER A 90 0.07 16.89 3.74
N VAL A 91 1.28 16.82 4.28
CA VAL A 91 2.00 17.94 4.87
C VAL A 91 3.44 17.91 4.32
N GLY A 92 3.75 18.85 3.43
CA GLY A 92 5.00 18.80 2.66
C GLY A 92 5.08 17.52 1.83
N GLU A 93 6.19 16.79 1.94
CA GLU A 93 6.44 15.52 1.25
C GLU A 93 5.95 14.29 2.03
N THR A 94 5.22 14.51 3.11
CA THR A 94 4.68 13.43 3.94
C THR A 94 3.20 13.26 3.67
N ARG A 95 2.77 12.03 3.36
CA ARG A 95 1.37 11.64 3.21
C ARG A 95 0.95 10.76 4.39
N LEU A 96 -0.11 11.14 5.06
CA LEU A 96 -0.77 10.38 6.12
C LEU A 96 -2.03 9.76 5.57
N VAL A 97 -2.14 8.45 5.66
CA VAL A 97 -3.32 7.69 5.23
C VAL A 97 -3.92 6.97 6.42
N THR A 98 -5.21 7.13 6.63
CA THR A 98 -5.96 6.33 7.61
C THR A 98 -7.06 5.55 6.91
N ALA A 99 -7.29 4.32 7.32
CA ALA A 99 -8.34 3.47 6.77
C ALA A 99 -8.95 2.58 7.86
N ASN A 100 -10.18 2.15 7.63
CA ASN A 100 -10.74 1.01 8.33
C ASN A 100 -10.41 -0.25 7.55
N GLY A 101 -10.19 -1.37 8.24
CA GLY A 101 -9.99 -2.64 7.56
C GLY A 101 -10.27 -3.82 8.44
N VAL A 102 -10.55 -4.94 7.80
CA VAL A 102 -10.71 -6.23 8.47
C VAL A 102 -9.52 -7.09 8.07
N PHE A 103 -8.83 -7.60 9.08
CA PHE A 103 -7.71 -8.48 8.92
C PHE A 103 -8.16 -9.94 9.08
N HIS A 104 -7.74 -10.78 8.14
CA HIS A 104 -7.81 -12.23 8.26
C HIS A 104 -6.42 -12.80 8.04
N GLY A 105 -6.03 -13.71 8.91
CA GLY A 105 -4.70 -14.31 8.86
C GLY A 105 -4.25 -14.86 10.19
N LYS A 106 -2.98 -15.12 10.33
CA LYS A 106 -2.34 -15.63 11.56
C LYS A 106 -1.08 -14.87 11.89
N SER A 107 -0.77 -14.83 13.16
CA SER A 107 0.51 -14.36 13.67
C SER A 107 0.89 -15.16 14.92
N GLU A 108 2.17 -15.15 15.28
CA GLU A 108 2.66 -15.83 16.50
C GLU A 108 1.95 -15.29 17.76
N MET A 109 1.68 -13.98 17.80
CA MET A 109 0.89 -13.40 18.87
C MET A 109 -0.59 -13.36 18.51
N PRO A 110 -1.49 -13.72 19.45
CA PRO A 110 -2.92 -13.57 19.24
C PRO A 110 -3.26 -12.16 18.76
N ARG A 111 -4.04 -12.03 17.70
CA ARG A 111 -4.49 -10.74 17.19
C ARG A 111 -5.97 -10.55 17.45
N PRO A 112 -6.41 -9.32 17.77
CA PRO A 112 -7.82 -9.01 17.79
C PRO A 112 -8.43 -9.30 16.43
N GLN A 113 -9.54 -9.99 16.43
CA GLN A 113 -10.37 -10.18 15.24
C GLN A 113 -11.32 -9.01 15.08
N GLY A 114 -11.72 -8.71 13.86
CA GLY A 114 -12.71 -7.68 13.58
C GLY A 114 -12.13 -6.41 12.99
N LEU A 115 -12.82 -5.30 13.23
CA LEU A 115 -12.51 -4.02 12.62
C LEU A 115 -11.26 -3.39 13.25
N MET A 116 -10.32 -3.03 12.38
CA MET A 116 -9.10 -2.32 12.73
C MET A 116 -9.12 -0.91 12.12
N ARG A 117 -8.47 0.03 12.80
CA ARG A 117 -8.07 1.31 12.22
C ARG A 117 -6.59 1.20 11.84
N TYR A 118 -6.31 1.41 10.58
CA TYR A 118 -4.93 1.47 10.07
C TYR A 118 -4.49 2.90 9.91
N THR A 119 -3.23 3.16 10.24
CA THR A 119 -2.54 4.40 9.95
C THR A 119 -1.27 4.07 9.21
N MET A 120 -1.08 4.71 8.05
CA MET A 120 0.13 4.61 7.25
C MET A 120 0.71 6.00 7.05
N VAL A 121 2.00 6.14 7.27
CA VAL A 121 2.76 7.35 6.94
C VAL A 121 3.68 7.01 5.79
N LEU A 122 3.58 7.80 4.74
CA LEU A 122 4.45 7.72 3.57
C LEU A 122 5.31 8.96 3.52
N GLY A 123 6.56 8.78 3.17
CA GLY A 123 7.54 9.87 3.01
C GLY A 123 8.28 9.72 1.70
N ASP A 124 8.74 10.84 1.16
CA ASP A 124 9.62 10.83 0.00
C ASP A 124 11.04 10.39 0.39
N ASN A 125 11.57 9.45 -0.35
CA ASN A 125 12.96 9.05 -0.27
C ASN A 125 13.59 9.18 -1.68
N LYS A 126 14.19 10.33 -1.93
CA LYS A 126 14.89 10.65 -3.20
C LYS A 126 13.97 10.50 -4.43
N GLY A 127 12.76 11.05 -4.35
CA GLY A 127 11.77 11.00 -5.43
C GLY A 127 10.96 9.70 -5.50
N THR A 128 11.08 8.86 -4.46
CA THR A 128 10.28 7.64 -4.35
C THR A 128 9.50 7.66 -3.04
N GLU A 129 8.19 7.63 -3.13
CA GLU A 129 7.33 7.52 -1.95
C GLU A 129 7.45 6.12 -1.35
N GLN A 130 7.78 6.05 -0.06
CA GLN A 130 7.95 4.81 0.69
C GLN A 130 7.15 4.85 1.99
N VAL A 131 6.74 3.68 2.47
CA VAL A 131 6.06 3.54 3.77
C VAL A 131 7.07 3.68 4.89
N VAL A 132 6.87 4.69 5.75
CA VAL A 132 7.70 4.96 6.93
C VAL A 132 7.13 4.34 8.17
N LEU A 133 5.79 4.32 8.28
CA LEU A 133 5.09 3.74 9.42
C LEU A 133 3.83 3.04 8.96
N PHE A 134 3.57 1.88 9.53
CA PHE A 134 2.25 1.24 9.50
C PHE A 134 1.83 0.88 10.92
N GLN A 135 0.63 1.30 11.30
CA GLN A 135 0.05 0.99 12.61
C GLN A 135 -1.34 0.40 12.47
N ALA A 136 -1.62 -0.62 13.27
CA ALA A 136 -2.93 -1.25 13.39
C ALA A 136 -3.48 -1.06 14.79
N THR A 137 -4.70 -0.52 14.91
CA THR A 137 -5.37 -0.30 16.19
C THR A 137 -6.76 -0.94 16.15
N PRO A 138 -7.14 -1.80 17.11
CA PRO A 138 -8.50 -2.33 17.19
C PRO A 138 -9.52 -1.20 17.34
N VAL A 139 -10.63 -1.30 16.63
CA VAL A 139 -11.77 -0.40 16.82
C VAL A 139 -12.66 -1.00 17.90
N ILE A 140 -12.69 -0.35 19.05
CA ILE A 140 -13.48 -0.77 20.20
C ILE A 140 -14.68 0.17 20.29
N SER A 141 -15.89 -0.39 20.37
CA SER A 141 -17.09 0.42 20.62
C SER A 141 -17.19 0.78 22.11
N THR A 142 -17.84 1.90 22.43
CA THR A 142 -18.11 2.28 23.81
C THR A 142 -18.96 1.26 24.56
N GLU A 143 -19.78 0.48 23.85
CA GLU A 143 -20.58 -0.61 24.39
C GLU A 143 -19.73 -1.81 24.83
N ASP A 144 -18.54 -1.95 24.28
CA ASP A 144 -17.60 -3.01 24.63
C ASP A 144 -16.69 -2.61 25.82
N CYS A 145 -16.82 -1.35 26.31
CA CYS A 145 -16.01 -0.82 27.40
C CYS A 145 -16.87 -0.64 28.65
N LYS A 146 -16.44 -1.21 29.78
CA LYS A 146 -17.04 -1.02 31.10
C LYS A 146 -15.94 -0.68 32.10
N ASP A 147 -16.11 0.44 32.79
CA ASP A 147 -15.19 0.91 33.85
C ASP A 147 -13.72 0.98 33.39
N GLY A 148 -13.51 1.45 32.14
CA GLY A 148 -12.18 1.54 31.53
C GLY A 148 -11.64 0.22 30.97
N ASN A 149 -12.33 -0.89 31.15
CA ASN A 149 -11.98 -2.19 30.57
C ASN A 149 -12.78 -2.42 29.31
N CYS A 150 -12.09 -2.51 28.16
CA CYS A 150 -12.69 -2.72 26.86
C CYS A 150 -12.48 -4.16 26.36
N LYS A 151 -13.54 -4.78 25.86
CA LYS A 151 -13.43 -6.06 25.17
C LYS A 151 -12.98 -5.81 23.74
N ILE A 152 -11.88 -6.41 23.36
CA ILE A 152 -11.41 -6.42 21.97
C ILE A 152 -12.12 -7.58 21.26
N LYS A 153 -12.88 -7.26 20.23
CA LYS A 153 -13.59 -8.26 19.40
C LYS A 153 -12.75 -8.69 18.21
#